data_1a2c7b8be2caa8ee8e29d52e7cc0bcba
#
_entry.id   1a2c7b8be2caa8ee8e29d52e7cc0bcba
#
_cell.length_a   1.000
_cell.length_b   1.000
_cell.length_c   1.000
_cell.angle_alpha   90.00
_cell.angle_beta   90.00
_cell.angle_gamma   90.00
#
_symmetry.space_group_name_H-M   'P 1'
#
loop_
_entity.id
_entity.type
_entity.pdbx_description
1 polymer ?
#
loop_
_entity_poly.entity_id
_entity_poly.type
_entity_poly.pdbx_seq_one_letter_code
_entity_poly.pdbx_strand_id
1 'polypeptide(L)'
;MAVESARPRPLVAGNWKMNGLRSALAEAKAVADVLAARSAPLPADVLICPPATLVMVMSEIFKGTPVAIGAQDCHTEVSGAHTGDLSAEILADAGATAIIVGHSERRADHDETDYYVHGKQRAVLRSGCLSIVCIGETAGQRRAGQTLDVVVRQLERSLDAASTSLNTVVAYEPVWAIGTGLTPTVEDVAEVHAAIRDRLTSRFGDEGLAMRILYGGSVKPQNARELMHVP
;
A
#
# COMPACT_ATOMS: atom_id res chain seq x y z
N MET A 1 -23.44 -19.93 -15.78
CA MET A 1 -23.35 -19.79 -14.32
C MET A 1 -22.40 -18.64 -14.06
N ALA A 2 -22.90 -17.52 -13.53
CA ALA A 2 -22.02 -16.42 -13.14
C ALA A 2 -21.12 -16.92 -12.00
N VAL A 3 -19.82 -16.92 -12.22
CA VAL A 3 -18.84 -17.14 -11.16
C VAL A 3 -18.99 -15.93 -10.24
N GLU A 4 -19.58 -16.16 -9.07
CA GLU A 4 -19.59 -15.18 -7.99
C GLU A 4 -18.10 -14.88 -7.72
N SER A 5 -17.61 -13.74 -8.22
CA SER A 5 -16.20 -13.38 -8.05
C SER A 5 -15.98 -13.20 -6.56
N ALA A 6 -15.29 -14.14 -5.95
CA ALA A 6 -14.94 -14.07 -4.54
C ALA A 6 -14.23 -12.73 -4.32
N ARG A 7 -14.75 -11.90 -3.43
CA ARG A 7 -14.12 -10.62 -3.05
C ARG A 7 -12.67 -10.89 -2.67
N PRO A 8 -11.72 -10.04 -3.11
CA PRO A 8 -10.32 -10.23 -2.75
C PRO A 8 -10.18 -10.24 -1.22
N ARG A 9 -9.31 -11.13 -0.71
CA ARG A 9 -9.04 -11.21 0.73
C ARG A 9 -8.55 -9.85 1.23
N PRO A 10 -9.13 -9.28 2.30
CA PRO A 10 -8.72 -7.99 2.82
C PRO A 10 -7.24 -7.96 3.22
N LEU A 11 -6.62 -6.79 3.12
CA LEU A 11 -5.25 -6.53 3.58
C LEU A 11 -5.26 -5.36 4.56
N VAL A 12 -4.71 -5.57 5.74
CA VAL A 12 -4.43 -4.52 6.72
C VAL A 12 -2.94 -4.23 6.70
N ALA A 13 -2.56 -3.08 6.15
CA ALA A 13 -1.17 -2.66 6.00
C ALA A 13 -0.85 -1.49 6.94
N GLY A 14 0.07 -1.68 7.87
CA GLY A 14 0.54 -0.67 8.80
C GLY A 14 1.84 -0.01 8.32
N ASN A 15 1.73 1.19 7.75
CA ASN A 15 2.90 1.99 7.40
C ASN A 15 3.39 2.77 8.64
N TRP A 16 4.57 2.44 9.13
CA TRP A 16 5.19 3.14 10.27
C TRP A 16 5.74 4.52 9.91
N LYS A 17 5.85 4.79 8.62
CA LYS A 17 6.50 6.02 8.14
C LYS A 17 7.89 6.16 8.76
N MET A 18 8.34 7.38 9.03
CA MET A 18 9.65 7.64 9.67
C MET A 18 9.55 7.52 11.21
N ASN A 19 9.01 6.38 11.68
CA ASN A 19 8.90 6.07 13.11
C ASN A 19 9.41 4.66 13.40
N GLY A 20 9.87 4.44 14.61
CA GLY A 20 10.31 3.13 15.10
C GLY A 20 11.82 3.08 15.33
N LEU A 21 12.19 3.05 16.60
CA LEU A 21 13.51 2.69 17.05
C LEU A 21 13.53 1.20 17.42
N ARG A 22 14.70 0.66 17.76
CA ARG A 22 14.83 -0.74 18.22
C ARG A 22 13.91 -1.08 19.40
N SER A 23 13.59 -0.12 20.26
CA SER A 23 12.62 -0.28 21.35
C SER A 23 11.20 -0.62 20.91
N ALA A 24 10.80 -0.23 19.67
CA ALA A 24 9.49 -0.56 19.12
C ALA A 24 9.34 -2.03 18.70
N LEU A 25 10.44 -2.79 18.62
CA LEU A 25 10.41 -4.21 18.27
C LEU A 25 9.59 -5.05 19.25
N ALA A 26 9.59 -4.68 20.53
CA ALA A 26 8.81 -5.38 21.56
C ALA A 26 7.29 -5.25 21.30
N GLU A 27 6.82 -4.06 20.91
CA GLU A 27 5.41 -3.82 20.58
C GLU A 27 5.03 -4.55 19.27
N ALA A 28 5.88 -4.48 18.25
CA ALA A 28 5.66 -5.21 17.02
C ALA A 28 5.55 -6.71 17.25
N LYS A 29 6.43 -7.26 18.09
CA LYS A 29 6.37 -8.68 18.50
C LYS A 29 5.08 -9.00 19.24
N ALA A 30 4.64 -8.15 20.15
CA ALA A 30 3.40 -8.37 20.89
C ALA A 30 2.18 -8.45 19.95
N VAL A 31 2.13 -7.61 18.89
CA VAL A 31 1.09 -7.71 17.86
C VAL A 31 1.15 -9.07 17.13
N ALA A 32 2.33 -9.51 16.72
CA ALA A 32 2.49 -10.78 16.02
C ALA A 32 2.12 -11.98 16.91
N ASP A 33 2.51 -11.96 18.21
CA ASP A 33 2.20 -13.01 19.19
C ASP A 33 0.67 -13.10 19.41
N VAL A 34 -0.03 -11.98 19.56
CA VAL A 34 -1.49 -11.94 19.72
C VAL A 34 -2.20 -12.50 18.49
N LEU A 35 -1.73 -12.17 17.30
CA LEU A 35 -2.32 -12.67 16.06
C LEU A 35 -2.02 -14.16 15.85
N ALA A 36 -0.82 -14.62 16.20
CA ALA A 36 -0.44 -16.02 16.11
C ALA A 36 -1.18 -16.93 17.13
N ALA A 37 -1.54 -16.39 18.30
CA ALA A 37 -2.27 -17.12 19.33
C ALA A 37 -3.76 -17.34 19.02
N ARG A 38 -4.29 -16.77 17.92
CA ARG A 38 -5.70 -16.95 17.54
C ARG A 38 -5.98 -18.38 17.09
N SER A 39 -7.03 -18.97 17.61
CA SER A 39 -7.47 -20.30 17.22
C SER A 39 -8.17 -20.34 15.85
N ALA A 40 -8.74 -19.23 15.42
CA ALA A 40 -9.41 -19.10 14.12
C ALA A 40 -8.48 -18.38 13.10
N PRO A 41 -8.54 -18.75 11.82
CA PRO A 41 -7.82 -18.05 10.76
C PRO A 41 -8.13 -16.55 10.76
N LEU A 42 -7.14 -15.72 10.48
CA LEU A 42 -7.36 -14.29 10.34
C LEU A 42 -8.28 -14.00 9.13
N PRO A 43 -9.25 -13.10 9.26
CA PRO A 43 -10.14 -12.72 8.14
C PRO A 43 -9.44 -11.86 7.09
N ALA A 44 -8.22 -11.37 7.38
CA ALA A 44 -7.43 -10.50 6.52
C ALA A 44 -5.95 -10.91 6.56
N ASP A 45 -5.21 -10.53 5.51
CA ASP A 45 -3.75 -10.52 5.57
C ASP A 45 -3.29 -9.32 6.40
N VAL A 46 -2.16 -9.47 7.10
CA VAL A 46 -1.58 -8.41 7.92
C VAL A 46 -0.16 -8.13 7.48
N LEU A 47 0.15 -6.88 7.22
CA LEU A 47 1.44 -6.40 6.75
C LEU A 47 1.90 -5.23 7.61
N ILE A 48 3.17 -5.21 8.00
CA ILE A 48 3.80 -4.03 8.63
C ILE A 48 4.95 -3.57 7.75
N CYS A 49 4.96 -2.27 7.44
CA CYS A 49 6.02 -1.61 6.67
C CYS A 49 6.81 -0.67 7.60
N PRO A 50 7.86 -1.15 8.27
CA PRO A 50 8.71 -0.35 9.13
C PRO A 50 9.72 0.46 8.31
N PRO A 51 10.48 1.40 8.92
CA PRO A 51 11.68 1.96 8.31
C PRO A 51 12.65 0.86 7.87
N ALA A 52 13.40 1.13 6.80
CA ALA A 52 14.30 0.15 6.18
C ALA A 52 15.31 -0.45 7.18
N THR A 53 15.72 0.32 8.19
CA THR A 53 16.62 -0.12 9.26
C THR A 53 16.08 -1.25 10.14
N LEU A 54 14.78 -1.52 10.08
CA LEU A 54 14.10 -2.54 10.89
C LEU A 54 13.57 -3.71 10.04
N VAL A 55 13.57 -3.62 8.71
CA VAL A 55 12.98 -4.66 7.84
C VAL A 55 13.60 -6.03 8.13
N MET A 56 14.92 -6.16 8.06
CA MET A 56 15.61 -7.44 8.28
C MET A 56 15.35 -8.01 9.69
N VAL A 57 15.46 -7.18 10.71
CA VAL A 57 15.26 -7.63 12.10
C VAL A 57 13.81 -8.07 12.33
N MET A 58 12.84 -7.32 11.80
CA MET A 58 11.43 -7.67 11.95
C MET A 58 11.06 -8.90 11.12
N SER A 59 11.64 -9.10 9.94
CA SER A 59 11.39 -10.29 9.15
C SER A 59 11.82 -11.57 9.90
N GLU A 60 12.93 -11.52 10.63
CA GLU A 60 13.38 -12.63 11.48
C GLU A 60 12.47 -12.87 12.70
N ILE A 61 12.07 -11.78 13.38
CA ILE A 61 11.17 -11.87 14.55
C ILE A 61 9.80 -12.43 14.17
N PHE A 62 9.33 -12.16 12.95
CA PHE A 62 7.99 -12.54 12.51
C PHE A 62 7.92 -13.88 11.80
N LYS A 63 9.04 -14.60 11.66
CA LYS A 63 9.05 -15.97 11.10
C LYS A 63 8.05 -16.86 11.83
N GLY A 64 7.19 -17.53 11.06
CA GLY A 64 6.16 -18.41 11.60
C GLY A 64 4.94 -17.72 12.19
N THR A 65 4.85 -16.39 12.10
CA THR A 65 3.65 -15.63 12.47
C THR A 65 2.83 -15.27 11.23
N PRO A 66 1.54 -14.89 11.37
CA PRO A 66 0.72 -14.47 10.25
C PRO A 66 0.95 -13.02 9.80
N VAL A 67 2.00 -12.35 10.27
CA VAL A 67 2.32 -10.96 9.93
C VAL A 67 3.45 -10.90 8.93
N ALA A 68 3.17 -10.35 7.76
CA ALA A 68 4.18 -10.11 6.73
C ALA A 68 4.92 -8.78 6.96
N ILE A 69 6.13 -8.67 6.44
CA ILE A 69 6.95 -7.46 6.48
C ILE A 69 7.03 -6.84 5.09
N GLY A 70 6.85 -5.52 5.02
CA GLY A 70 7.04 -4.73 3.81
C GLY A 70 8.08 -3.65 3.99
N ALA A 71 8.34 -2.94 2.89
CA ALA A 71 9.19 -1.75 2.87
C ALA A 71 8.40 -0.52 2.44
N GLN A 72 8.95 0.68 2.66
CA GLN A 72 8.25 1.95 2.50
C GLN A 72 8.56 2.65 1.18
N ASP A 73 9.58 2.21 0.45
CA ASP A 73 10.01 2.72 -0.85
C ASP A 73 11.12 1.82 -1.44
N CYS A 74 11.44 2.01 -2.74
CA CYS A 74 12.64 1.43 -3.35
C CYS A 74 13.16 2.32 -4.49
N HIS A 75 14.42 2.09 -4.89
CA HIS A 75 15.00 2.65 -6.11
C HIS A 75 14.57 1.86 -7.35
N THR A 76 14.63 2.47 -8.52
CA THR A 76 14.26 1.85 -9.80
C THR A 76 15.28 0.83 -10.30
N GLU A 77 16.56 1.07 -10.01
CA GLU A 77 17.67 0.22 -10.44
C GLU A 77 17.88 -0.96 -9.48
N VAL A 78 18.43 -2.07 -10.02
CA VAL A 78 18.77 -3.28 -9.24
C VAL A 78 19.91 -3.03 -8.28
N SER A 79 20.91 -2.27 -8.74
CA SER A 79 22.14 -1.94 -8.00
C SER A 79 22.86 -0.81 -8.70
N GLY A 80 23.88 -0.23 -8.09
CA GLY A 80 24.71 0.75 -8.77
C GLY A 80 25.21 1.88 -7.85
N ALA A 81 25.60 2.99 -8.47
CA ALA A 81 26.15 4.17 -7.79
C ALA A 81 25.03 5.08 -7.25
N HIS A 82 24.24 4.56 -6.33
CA HIS A 82 23.07 5.20 -5.72
C HIS A 82 23.24 5.21 -4.19
N THR A 83 24.24 5.92 -3.71
CA THR A 83 24.60 5.92 -2.28
C THR A 83 23.42 6.36 -1.41
N GLY A 84 23.00 5.48 -0.49
CA GLY A 84 21.87 5.71 0.42
C GLY A 84 20.53 5.15 -0.06
N ASP A 85 20.37 4.84 -1.35
CA ASP A 85 19.16 4.21 -1.88
C ASP A 85 19.18 2.70 -1.66
N LEU A 86 17.98 2.12 -1.67
CA LEU A 86 17.75 0.68 -1.53
C LEU A 86 16.99 0.16 -2.74
N SER A 87 17.51 -0.83 -3.43
CA SER A 87 16.77 -1.49 -4.50
C SER A 87 15.67 -2.40 -3.96
N ALA A 88 14.69 -2.73 -4.80
CA ALA A 88 13.64 -3.68 -4.44
C ALA A 88 14.24 -5.06 -4.10
N GLU A 89 15.31 -5.46 -4.79
CA GLU A 89 16.03 -6.70 -4.57
C GLU A 89 16.73 -6.74 -3.20
N ILE A 90 17.38 -5.65 -2.79
CA ILE A 90 17.99 -5.54 -1.44
C ILE A 90 16.92 -5.65 -0.35
N LEU A 91 15.76 -5.02 -0.56
CA LEU A 91 14.66 -5.07 0.40
C LEU A 91 14.01 -6.46 0.46
N ALA A 92 13.88 -7.15 -0.69
CA ALA A 92 13.40 -8.53 -0.75
C ALA A 92 14.37 -9.50 -0.04
N ASP A 93 15.68 -9.35 -0.25
CA ASP A 93 16.71 -10.13 0.45
C ASP A 93 16.67 -9.88 1.98
N ALA A 94 16.38 -8.66 2.41
CA ALA A 94 16.14 -8.33 3.82
C ALA A 94 14.83 -8.90 4.39
N GLY A 95 13.99 -9.54 3.57
CA GLY A 95 12.76 -10.21 3.96
C GLY A 95 11.48 -9.42 3.74
N ALA A 96 11.53 -8.30 3.00
CA ALA A 96 10.31 -7.61 2.58
C ALA A 96 9.55 -8.46 1.55
N THR A 97 8.24 -8.62 1.76
CA THR A 97 7.34 -9.33 0.83
C THR A 97 6.45 -8.36 0.05
N ALA A 98 6.40 -7.10 0.47
CA ALA A 98 5.67 -6.03 -0.19
C ALA A 98 6.46 -4.72 -0.11
N ILE A 99 6.28 -3.83 -1.07
CA ILE A 99 6.93 -2.51 -1.07
C ILE A 99 5.90 -1.44 -1.45
N ILE A 100 5.81 -0.40 -0.63
CA ILE A 100 5.02 0.80 -0.91
C ILE A 100 5.79 1.65 -1.92
N VAL A 101 5.10 2.18 -2.93
CA VAL A 101 5.68 3.13 -3.89
C VAL A 101 4.72 4.28 -4.17
N GLY A 102 5.27 5.46 -4.40
CA GLY A 102 4.49 6.65 -4.73
C GLY A 102 3.63 7.19 -3.58
N HIS A 103 3.99 6.90 -2.32
CA HIS A 103 3.31 7.47 -1.16
C HIS A 103 3.27 9.00 -1.26
N SER A 104 2.17 9.61 -0.83
CA SER A 104 1.94 11.06 -0.96
C SER A 104 3.07 11.92 -0.37
N GLU A 105 3.66 11.52 0.74
CA GLU A 105 4.81 12.20 1.33
C GLU A 105 6.02 12.18 0.38
N ARG A 106 6.27 11.07 -0.32
CA ARG A 106 7.37 11.00 -1.28
C ARG A 106 7.10 11.81 -2.55
N ARG A 107 5.85 11.83 -3.01
CA ARG A 107 5.46 12.71 -4.12
C ARG A 107 5.66 14.18 -3.78
N ALA A 108 5.40 14.57 -2.52
CA ALA A 108 5.55 15.95 -2.05
C ALA A 108 7.01 16.32 -1.71
N ASP A 109 7.72 15.47 -0.97
CA ASP A 109 9.03 15.81 -0.39
C ASP A 109 10.19 15.45 -1.30
N HIS A 110 9.99 14.54 -2.27
CA HIS A 110 11.02 14.06 -3.21
C HIS A 110 10.64 14.26 -4.69
N ASP A 111 9.58 15.03 -4.97
CA ASP A 111 9.11 15.33 -6.34
C ASP A 111 8.84 14.08 -7.19
N GLU A 112 8.40 12.98 -6.58
CA GLU A 112 8.13 11.73 -7.30
C GLU A 112 6.92 11.88 -8.23
N THR A 113 7.21 11.89 -9.52
CA THR A 113 6.18 11.92 -10.58
C THR A 113 5.55 10.55 -10.79
N ASP A 114 4.42 10.50 -11.49
CA ASP A 114 3.79 9.21 -11.88
C ASP A 114 4.74 8.32 -12.70
N TYR A 115 5.59 8.91 -13.54
CA TYR A 115 6.61 8.20 -14.31
C TYR A 115 7.66 7.55 -13.37
N TYR A 116 8.08 8.27 -12.34
CA TYR A 116 9.03 7.75 -11.36
C TYR A 116 8.43 6.61 -10.54
N VAL A 117 7.17 6.77 -10.12
CA VAL A 117 6.41 5.73 -9.41
C VAL A 117 6.21 4.49 -10.28
N HIS A 118 5.93 4.64 -11.58
CA HIS A 118 5.87 3.54 -12.53
C HIS A 118 7.20 2.77 -12.60
N GLY A 119 8.34 3.48 -12.67
CA GLY A 119 9.66 2.86 -12.65
C GLY A 119 9.90 2.05 -11.36
N LYS A 120 9.51 2.60 -10.20
CA LYS A 120 9.59 1.92 -8.90
C LYS A 120 8.66 0.70 -8.85
N GLN A 121 7.44 0.81 -9.33
CA GLN A 121 6.54 -0.34 -9.39
C GLN A 121 7.13 -1.48 -10.21
N ARG A 122 7.71 -1.19 -11.38
CA ARG A 122 8.40 -2.18 -12.20
C ARG A 122 9.55 -2.86 -11.43
N ALA A 123 10.31 -2.09 -10.64
CA ALA A 123 11.36 -2.65 -9.79
C ALA A 123 10.79 -3.61 -8.74
N VAL A 124 9.67 -3.25 -8.10
CA VAL A 124 8.98 -4.14 -7.14
C VAL A 124 8.50 -5.42 -7.82
N LEU A 125 7.86 -5.32 -8.99
CA LEU A 125 7.41 -6.50 -9.74
C LEU A 125 8.59 -7.41 -10.13
N ARG A 126 9.71 -6.83 -10.54
CA ARG A 126 10.94 -7.55 -10.88
C ARG A 126 11.52 -8.31 -9.70
N SER A 127 11.45 -7.76 -8.49
CA SER A 127 11.93 -8.42 -7.26
C SER A 127 11.02 -9.54 -6.75
N GLY A 128 9.83 -9.71 -7.34
CA GLY A 128 8.83 -10.67 -6.90
C GLY A 128 8.01 -10.24 -5.68
N CYS A 129 8.18 -9.02 -5.20
CA CYS A 129 7.38 -8.47 -4.11
C CYS A 129 6.01 -7.97 -4.57
N LEU A 130 5.06 -7.89 -3.63
CA LEU A 130 3.78 -7.23 -3.81
C LEU A 130 3.99 -5.71 -3.87
N SER A 131 3.54 -5.07 -4.95
CA SER A 131 3.58 -3.61 -5.08
C SER A 131 2.34 -2.97 -4.45
N ILE A 132 2.52 -2.02 -3.53
CA ILE A 132 1.44 -1.17 -3.00
C ILE A 132 1.64 0.22 -3.60
N VAL A 133 0.84 0.54 -4.62
CA VAL A 133 0.93 1.81 -5.34
C VAL A 133 -0.02 2.82 -4.74
N CYS A 134 0.54 3.91 -4.20
CA CYS A 134 -0.23 4.99 -3.60
C CYS A 134 -0.64 6.04 -4.64
N ILE A 135 -1.90 6.41 -4.61
CA ILE A 135 -2.51 7.46 -5.43
C ILE A 135 -3.44 8.31 -4.58
N GLY A 136 -3.57 9.58 -4.91
CA GLY A 136 -4.48 10.48 -4.17
C GLY A 136 -4.31 11.94 -4.54
N GLU A 137 -5.33 12.72 -4.28
CA GLU A 137 -5.41 14.13 -4.58
C GLU A 137 -5.08 15.01 -3.37
N THR A 138 -4.53 16.19 -3.67
CA THR A 138 -4.27 17.24 -2.68
C THR A 138 -5.53 18.01 -2.32
N ALA A 139 -5.48 18.78 -1.22
CA ALA A 139 -6.57 19.65 -0.81
C ALA A 139 -6.94 20.70 -1.88
N GLY A 140 -5.97 21.21 -2.64
CA GLY A 140 -6.20 22.13 -3.74
C GLY A 140 -6.98 21.47 -4.88
N GLN A 141 -6.58 20.29 -5.28
CA GLN A 141 -7.22 19.52 -6.35
C GLN A 141 -8.66 19.12 -5.97
N ARG A 142 -8.87 18.69 -4.71
CA ARG A 142 -10.22 18.37 -4.22
C ARG A 142 -11.14 19.58 -4.26
N ARG A 143 -10.69 20.75 -3.76
CA ARG A 143 -11.49 21.99 -3.81
C ARG A 143 -11.79 22.45 -5.23
N ALA A 144 -10.93 22.10 -6.19
CA ALA A 144 -11.14 22.37 -7.61
C ALA A 144 -12.04 21.33 -8.31
N GLY A 145 -12.56 20.33 -7.59
CA GLY A 145 -13.39 19.25 -8.16
C GLY A 145 -12.63 18.26 -9.03
N GLN A 146 -11.30 18.16 -8.87
CA GLN A 146 -10.42 17.37 -9.74
C GLN A 146 -10.06 16.00 -9.15
N THR A 147 -10.70 15.55 -8.08
CA THR A 147 -10.37 14.31 -7.36
C THR A 147 -10.27 13.12 -8.32
N LEU A 148 -11.33 12.81 -9.04
CA LEU A 148 -11.38 11.64 -9.92
C LEU A 148 -10.38 11.74 -11.08
N ASP A 149 -10.23 12.91 -11.69
CA ASP A 149 -9.26 13.14 -12.77
C ASP A 149 -7.83 12.90 -12.31
N VAL A 150 -7.48 13.36 -11.10
CA VAL A 150 -6.14 13.17 -10.52
C VAL A 150 -5.91 11.71 -10.20
N VAL A 151 -6.84 11.06 -9.51
CA VAL A 151 -6.72 9.66 -9.07
C VAL A 151 -6.62 8.73 -10.28
N VAL A 152 -7.49 8.88 -11.28
CA VAL A 152 -7.47 8.07 -12.50
C VAL A 152 -6.18 8.28 -13.29
N ARG A 153 -5.73 9.52 -13.45
CA ARG A 153 -4.47 9.82 -14.13
C ARG A 153 -3.27 9.19 -13.41
N GLN A 154 -3.19 9.31 -12.08
CA GLN A 154 -2.11 8.70 -11.30
C GLN A 154 -2.13 7.17 -11.43
N LEU A 155 -3.31 6.55 -11.36
CA LEU A 155 -3.49 5.12 -11.56
C LEU A 155 -2.97 4.66 -12.93
N GLU A 156 -3.39 5.35 -13.99
CA GLU A 156 -3.01 5.01 -15.36
C GLU A 156 -1.50 5.08 -15.61
N ARG A 157 -0.88 6.12 -15.05
CA ARG A 157 0.53 6.42 -15.31
C ARG A 157 1.50 5.72 -14.37
N SER A 158 1.03 5.32 -13.19
CA SER A 158 1.88 4.65 -12.19
C SER A 158 1.86 3.13 -12.31
N LEU A 159 0.77 2.52 -12.86
CA LEU A 159 0.69 1.07 -12.98
C LEU A 159 1.33 0.56 -14.28
N ASP A 160 2.11 -0.50 -14.16
CA ASP A 160 2.66 -1.26 -15.30
C ASP A 160 1.61 -2.20 -15.90
N ALA A 161 1.77 -2.54 -17.19
CA ALA A 161 0.88 -3.46 -17.87
C ALA A 161 0.95 -4.91 -17.32
N ALA A 162 2.03 -5.28 -16.65
CA ALA A 162 2.21 -6.57 -15.99
C ALA A 162 1.55 -6.66 -14.59
N SER A 163 0.80 -5.63 -14.18
CA SER A 163 0.07 -5.65 -12.92
C SER A 163 -1.04 -6.70 -12.91
N THR A 164 -1.09 -7.48 -11.83
CA THR A 164 -2.10 -8.52 -11.58
C THR A 164 -2.65 -8.40 -10.17
N SER A 165 -3.71 -9.11 -9.85
CA SER A 165 -4.29 -9.19 -8.50
C SER A 165 -3.34 -9.82 -7.47
N LEU A 166 -2.35 -10.58 -7.92
CA LEU A 166 -1.37 -11.25 -7.07
C LEU A 166 -0.15 -10.39 -6.75
N ASN A 167 0.20 -9.42 -7.62
CA ASN A 167 1.43 -8.65 -7.49
C ASN A 167 1.21 -7.15 -7.27
N THR A 168 -0.04 -6.66 -7.31
CA THR A 168 -0.35 -5.23 -7.22
C THR A 168 -1.56 -4.97 -6.32
N VAL A 169 -1.40 -3.97 -5.48
CA VAL A 169 -2.44 -3.38 -4.63
C VAL A 169 -2.44 -1.87 -4.88
N VAL A 170 -3.60 -1.26 -4.96
CA VAL A 170 -3.74 0.20 -5.06
C VAL A 170 -4.17 0.76 -3.71
N ALA A 171 -3.48 1.77 -3.21
CA ALA A 171 -3.83 2.48 -1.97
C ALA A 171 -4.29 3.91 -2.30
N TYR A 172 -5.55 4.20 -2.02
CA TYR A 172 -6.08 5.55 -2.15
C TYR A 172 -5.80 6.38 -0.91
N GLU A 173 -5.03 7.44 -1.08
CA GLU A 173 -4.66 8.39 -0.05
C GLU A 173 -5.39 9.73 -0.26
N PRO A 174 -6.45 10.05 0.49
CA PRO A 174 -6.99 11.43 0.51
C PRO A 174 -5.95 12.32 1.20
N VAL A 175 -4.98 12.87 0.42
CA VAL A 175 -3.81 13.60 0.95
C VAL A 175 -4.23 14.76 1.84
N TRP A 176 -5.36 15.39 1.53
CA TRP A 176 -5.95 16.48 2.31
C TRP A 176 -6.40 16.07 3.72
N ALA A 177 -6.59 14.79 3.97
CA ALA A 177 -7.01 14.25 5.26
C ALA A 177 -5.84 13.67 6.08
N ILE A 178 -4.67 13.45 5.47
CA ILE A 178 -3.51 12.85 6.15
C ILE A 178 -2.86 13.88 7.08
N GLY A 179 -2.83 13.58 8.38
CA GLY A 179 -2.17 14.44 9.39
C GLY A 179 -2.91 15.76 9.71
N THR A 180 -4.04 16.04 9.08
CA THR A 180 -4.78 17.29 9.25
C THR A 180 -5.88 17.23 10.31
N GLY A 181 -6.23 16.03 10.76
CA GLY A 181 -7.40 15.80 11.63
C GLY A 181 -8.73 15.72 10.87
N LEU A 182 -8.75 16.02 9.59
CA LEU A 182 -9.92 15.81 8.73
C LEU A 182 -10.09 14.32 8.43
N THR A 183 -11.32 13.89 8.26
CA THR A 183 -11.66 12.51 7.87
C THR A 183 -12.63 12.60 6.69
N PRO A 184 -12.36 11.89 5.56
CA PRO A 184 -13.33 11.79 4.49
C PRO A 184 -14.59 11.07 5.00
N THR A 185 -15.73 11.35 4.38
CA THR A 185 -16.93 10.55 4.61
C THR A 185 -16.80 9.18 3.95
N VAL A 186 -17.63 8.23 4.36
CA VAL A 186 -17.71 6.91 3.73
C VAL A 186 -18.06 7.03 2.24
N GLU A 187 -18.96 7.96 1.94
CA GLU A 187 -19.40 8.26 0.57
C GLU A 187 -18.25 8.81 -0.29
N ASP A 188 -17.43 9.72 0.26
CA ASP A 188 -16.23 10.23 -0.44
C ASP A 188 -15.28 9.09 -0.81
N VAL A 189 -15.04 8.18 0.12
CA VAL A 189 -14.14 7.03 -0.12
C VAL A 189 -14.76 6.06 -1.12
N ALA A 190 -16.05 5.76 -0.99
CA ALA A 190 -16.78 4.85 -1.87
C ALA A 190 -16.79 5.35 -3.32
N GLU A 191 -17.02 6.66 -3.55
CA GLU A 191 -16.97 7.26 -4.88
C GLU A 191 -15.60 7.04 -5.54
N VAL A 192 -14.52 7.35 -4.83
CA VAL A 192 -13.17 7.20 -5.38
C VAL A 192 -12.80 5.73 -5.57
N HIS A 193 -13.14 4.85 -4.62
CA HIS A 193 -12.90 3.40 -4.76
C HIS A 193 -13.64 2.82 -5.96
N ALA A 194 -14.89 3.25 -6.20
CA ALA A 194 -15.66 2.83 -7.37
C ALA A 194 -14.97 3.25 -8.68
N ALA A 195 -14.52 4.51 -8.77
CA ALA A 195 -13.78 4.99 -9.95
C ALA A 195 -12.47 4.24 -10.18
N ILE A 196 -11.72 3.94 -9.11
CA ILE A 196 -10.50 3.12 -9.19
C ILE A 196 -10.84 1.71 -9.68
N ARG A 197 -11.88 1.08 -9.13
CA ARG A 197 -12.33 -0.26 -9.53
C ARG A 197 -12.73 -0.31 -11.00
N ASP A 198 -13.53 0.64 -11.44
CA ASP A 198 -13.97 0.73 -12.85
C ASP A 198 -12.77 0.86 -13.78
N ARG A 199 -11.79 1.68 -13.40
CA ARG A 199 -10.59 1.87 -14.21
C ARG A 199 -9.69 0.65 -14.23
N LEU A 200 -9.48 0.00 -13.09
CA LEU A 200 -8.73 -1.26 -13.00
C LEU A 200 -9.39 -2.36 -13.85
N THR A 201 -10.69 -2.53 -13.74
CA THR A 201 -11.44 -3.53 -14.51
C THR A 201 -11.38 -3.23 -16.02
N SER A 202 -11.53 -1.97 -16.41
CA SER A 202 -11.41 -1.55 -17.82
C SER A 202 -10.03 -1.86 -18.40
N ARG A 203 -8.96 -1.71 -17.58
CA ARG A 203 -7.57 -1.88 -18.05
C ARG A 203 -7.08 -3.31 -17.99
N PHE A 204 -7.45 -4.06 -16.95
CA PHE A 204 -6.89 -5.37 -16.61
C PHE A 204 -7.93 -6.51 -16.59
N GLY A 205 -9.19 -6.24 -16.93
CA GLY A 205 -10.24 -7.26 -16.94
C GLY A 205 -10.45 -7.90 -15.57
N ASP A 206 -10.48 -9.23 -15.53
CA ASP A 206 -10.70 -10.01 -14.30
C ASP A 206 -9.62 -9.78 -13.24
N GLU A 207 -8.38 -9.55 -13.67
CA GLU A 207 -7.29 -9.17 -12.75
C GLU A 207 -7.60 -7.83 -12.06
N GLY A 208 -8.06 -6.83 -12.82
CA GLY A 208 -8.48 -5.55 -12.27
C GLY A 208 -9.67 -5.65 -11.33
N LEU A 209 -10.60 -6.56 -11.61
CA LEU A 209 -11.73 -6.84 -10.71
C LEU A 209 -11.25 -7.47 -9.38
N ALA A 210 -10.22 -8.29 -9.41
CA ALA A 210 -9.66 -9.00 -8.26
C ALA A 210 -8.54 -8.23 -7.52
N MET A 211 -7.98 -7.14 -8.09
CA MET A 211 -6.98 -6.31 -7.40
C MET A 211 -7.55 -5.69 -6.13
N ARG A 212 -6.76 -5.68 -5.07
CA ARG A 212 -7.12 -5.03 -3.80
C ARG A 212 -7.02 -3.51 -3.92
N ILE A 213 -8.00 -2.81 -3.37
CA ILE A 213 -7.98 -1.36 -3.18
C ILE A 213 -7.98 -1.13 -1.67
N LEU A 214 -7.05 -0.32 -1.18
CA LEU A 214 -6.94 0.04 0.22
C LEU A 214 -7.32 1.51 0.42
N TYR A 215 -7.98 1.79 1.50
CA TYR A 215 -8.05 3.15 2.03
C TYR A 215 -6.73 3.46 2.74
N GLY A 216 -5.95 4.40 2.21
CA GLY A 216 -4.63 4.80 2.70
C GLY A 216 -4.63 6.03 3.61
N GLY A 217 -5.78 6.55 3.98
CA GLY A 217 -5.87 7.66 4.92
C GLY A 217 -5.71 7.23 6.38
N SER A 218 -5.82 8.19 7.31
CA SER A 218 -5.67 7.93 8.74
C SER A 218 -6.80 7.06 9.28
N VAL A 219 -6.44 5.88 9.79
CA VAL A 219 -7.37 4.95 10.45
C VAL A 219 -7.10 4.97 11.95
N LYS A 220 -8.16 5.10 12.74
CA LYS A 220 -8.16 5.05 14.20
C LYS A 220 -9.18 4.03 14.68
N PRO A 221 -9.07 3.48 15.90
CA PRO A 221 -10.05 2.52 16.42
C PRO A 221 -11.51 2.99 16.31
N GLN A 222 -11.75 4.31 16.37
CA GLN A 222 -13.07 4.91 16.33
C GLN A 222 -13.71 4.91 14.93
N ASN A 223 -12.90 5.00 13.84
CA ASN A 223 -13.40 5.05 12.47
C ASN A 223 -13.07 3.80 11.64
N ALA A 224 -12.24 2.90 12.18
CA ALA A 224 -11.77 1.71 11.45
C ALA A 224 -12.93 0.84 10.97
N ARG A 225 -13.94 0.60 11.84
CA ARG A 225 -15.07 -0.25 11.51
C ARG A 225 -15.86 0.28 10.31
N GLU A 226 -16.08 1.57 10.26
CA GLU A 226 -16.86 2.23 9.22
C GLU A 226 -16.09 2.25 7.89
N LEU A 227 -14.82 2.69 7.92
CA LEU A 227 -13.96 2.77 6.73
C LEU A 227 -13.62 1.41 6.13
N MET A 228 -13.48 0.36 6.95
CA MET A 228 -13.19 -1.00 6.46
C MET A 228 -14.40 -1.71 5.83
N HIS A 229 -15.58 -1.12 5.88
CA HIS A 229 -16.79 -1.65 5.21
C HIS A 229 -17.08 -0.97 3.88
N VAL A 230 -16.29 0.01 3.47
CA VAL A 230 -16.38 0.62 2.13
C VAL A 230 -16.05 -0.44 1.08
N PRO A 231 -16.86 -0.58 0.01
CA PRO A 231 -16.65 -1.56 -1.05
C PRO A 231 -15.35 -1.37 -1.83
#